data_3417395957d3b565a6a398718cc1bbea
#
_entry.id   3417395957d3b565a6a398718cc1bbea
#
_cell.length_a   1.000
_cell.length_b   1.000
_cell.length_c   1.000
_cell.angle_alpha   90.00
_cell.angle_beta   90.00
_cell.angle_gamma   90.00
#
_symmetry.space_group_name_H-M   'P 1'
#
loop_
_entity.id
_entity.type
_entity.pdbx_description
1 polymer ?
#
loop_
_entity_poly.entity_id
_entity_poly.type
_entity_poly.pdbx_seq_one_letter_code
_entity_poly.pdbx_strand_id
1 'polypeptide(L)'
;MSFSQKTTARNLFRYKKRFFMTVLGVAGCTALLLIGFGIQDSLLPMLTKQTTELTHADLTISLSDEKALTMENGLADLLDSSSGITSWGRYYTKSVTLYNAEGEKETVSLVAAADESQMTEYFTFRTRQGHKAIAFDDSSVILTEKTAEKLGLSVGDSFEVETTDGGRRSLTLTGITENYVFTRLYLSQAQLKTLNGGALPDWNAVYGQTDCPTDAARASLSSAILACNYVSSVSFIEDTTQMFDGLIGCLNYVVMLVIVCAAALAAVVLYLSLIHI
;
A
#
# COMPACT_ATOMS: atom_id res chain seq x y z
N MET A 1 2.07 -26.57 -49.46
CA MET A 1 3.31 -25.87 -49.04
C MET A 1 4.07 -25.44 -50.26
N SER A 2 4.40 -24.14 -50.38
CA SER A 2 5.21 -23.65 -51.51
C SER A 2 6.65 -24.16 -51.41
N PHE A 3 7.37 -24.19 -52.55
CA PHE A 3 8.79 -24.62 -52.59
C PHE A 3 9.66 -23.88 -51.58
N SER A 4 9.43 -22.58 -51.43
CA SER A 4 10.12 -21.72 -50.46
C SER A 4 9.88 -22.19 -49.01
N GLN A 5 8.66 -22.54 -48.64
CA GLN A 5 8.33 -23.04 -47.29
C GLN A 5 9.02 -24.38 -46.97
N LYS A 6 9.11 -25.28 -47.95
CA LYS A 6 9.81 -26.58 -47.79
C LYS A 6 11.32 -26.37 -47.60
N THR A 7 11.91 -25.44 -48.34
CA THR A 7 13.36 -25.15 -48.24
C THR A 7 13.69 -24.51 -46.91
N THR A 8 12.87 -23.53 -46.44
CA THR A 8 13.02 -22.89 -45.14
C THR A 8 12.89 -23.93 -44.00
N ALA A 9 11.88 -24.79 -44.03
CA ALA A 9 11.71 -25.83 -43.01
C ALA A 9 12.92 -26.80 -42.99
N ARG A 10 13.44 -27.22 -44.17
CA ARG A 10 14.62 -28.10 -44.25
C ARG A 10 15.86 -27.43 -43.66
N ASN A 11 16.08 -26.12 -43.93
CA ASN A 11 17.21 -25.38 -43.37
C ASN A 11 17.08 -25.22 -41.85
N LEU A 12 15.88 -24.97 -41.33
CA LEU A 12 15.59 -24.88 -39.90
C LEU A 12 15.94 -26.17 -39.16
N PHE A 13 15.52 -27.32 -39.71
CA PHE A 13 15.84 -28.66 -39.16
C PHE A 13 17.30 -29.04 -39.29
N ARG A 14 18.00 -28.55 -40.32
CA ARG A 14 19.43 -28.80 -40.53
C ARG A 14 20.32 -28.05 -39.53
N TYR A 15 19.94 -26.83 -39.15
CA TYR A 15 20.70 -25.96 -38.26
C TYR A 15 19.99 -25.74 -36.90
N LYS A 16 19.40 -26.76 -36.31
CA LYS A 16 18.63 -26.73 -35.07
C LYS A 16 19.30 -25.92 -33.95
N LYS A 17 20.61 -26.14 -33.71
CA LYS A 17 21.36 -25.47 -32.65
C LYS A 17 21.34 -23.94 -32.80
N ARG A 18 21.53 -23.43 -34.02
CA ARG A 18 21.52 -21.96 -34.29
C ARG A 18 20.11 -21.41 -34.13
N PHE A 19 19.11 -22.10 -34.65
CA PHE A 19 17.72 -21.71 -34.51
C PHE A 19 17.33 -21.56 -33.04
N PHE A 20 17.58 -22.58 -32.23
CA PHE A 20 17.30 -22.50 -30.79
C PHE A 20 18.08 -21.42 -30.07
N MET A 21 19.34 -21.19 -30.40
CA MET A 21 20.17 -20.17 -29.82
C MET A 21 19.62 -18.75 -30.11
N THR A 22 19.21 -18.52 -31.36
CA THR A 22 18.60 -17.23 -31.76
C THR A 22 17.23 -17.03 -31.10
N VAL A 23 16.37 -18.04 -31.08
CA VAL A 23 15.04 -18.00 -30.48
C VAL A 23 15.16 -17.76 -28.95
N LEU A 24 16.03 -18.51 -28.27
CA LEU A 24 16.26 -18.35 -26.83
C LEU A 24 16.83 -16.97 -26.50
N GLY A 25 17.77 -16.46 -27.31
CA GLY A 25 18.35 -15.13 -27.13
C GLY A 25 17.28 -14.02 -27.26
N VAL A 26 16.53 -14.04 -28.36
CA VAL A 26 15.48 -13.03 -28.59
C VAL A 26 14.35 -13.17 -27.56
N ALA A 27 13.89 -14.37 -27.28
CA ALA A 27 12.84 -14.63 -26.28
C ALA A 27 13.27 -14.17 -24.87
N GLY A 28 14.53 -14.45 -24.48
CA GLY A 28 15.07 -14.01 -23.20
C GLY A 28 15.14 -12.49 -23.08
N CYS A 29 15.62 -11.80 -24.12
CA CYS A 29 15.64 -10.33 -24.14
C CYS A 29 14.23 -9.74 -24.05
N THR A 30 13.27 -10.28 -24.82
CA THR A 30 11.87 -9.83 -24.80
C THR A 30 11.23 -10.07 -23.44
N ALA A 31 11.48 -11.23 -22.83
CA ALA A 31 10.98 -11.53 -21.50
C ALA A 31 11.50 -10.57 -20.43
N LEU A 32 12.79 -10.23 -20.46
CA LEU A 32 13.38 -9.27 -19.53
C LEU A 32 12.77 -7.88 -19.69
N LEU A 33 12.56 -7.43 -20.93
CA LEU A 33 11.89 -6.14 -21.20
C LEU A 33 10.45 -6.13 -20.69
N LEU A 34 9.69 -7.20 -20.96
CA LEU A 34 8.30 -7.33 -20.48
C LEU A 34 8.23 -7.33 -18.94
N ILE A 35 9.17 -8.01 -18.27
CA ILE A 35 9.23 -8.01 -16.81
C ILE A 35 9.53 -6.60 -16.29
N GLY A 36 10.54 -5.92 -16.86
CA GLY A 36 10.94 -4.57 -16.43
C GLY A 36 9.80 -3.55 -16.55
N PHE A 37 9.21 -3.43 -17.72
CA PHE A 37 8.08 -2.51 -17.95
C PHE A 37 6.82 -2.96 -17.20
N GLY A 38 6.55 -4.28 -17.12
CA GLY A 38 5.37 -4.80 -16.43
C GLY A 38 5.38 -4.51 -14.93
N ILE A 39 6.54 -4.56 -14.27
CA ILE A 39 6.67 -4.18 -12.87
C ILE A 39 6.37 -2.68 -12.70
N GLN A 40 6.95 -1.83 -13.54
CA GLN A 40 6.72 -0.38 -13.49
C GLN A 40 5.26 -0.02 -13.71
N ASP A 41 4.63 -0.57 -14.76
CA ASP A 41 3.22 -0.31 -15.10
C ASP A 41 2.25 -0.85 -14.04
N SER A 42 2.69 -1.81 -13.22
CA SER A 42 1.86 -2.37 -12.14
C SER A 42 1.95 -1.56 -10.85
N LEU A 43 3.13 -1.05 -10.50
CA LEU A 43 3.35 -0.37 -9.21
C LEU A 43 2.74 1.04 -9.17
N LEU A 44 2.89 1.82 -10.24
CA LEU A 44 2.38 3.20 -10.28
C LEU A 44 0.86 3.29 -10.08
N PRO A 45 0.01 2.52 -10.80
CA PRO A 45 -1.43 2.57 -10.59
C PRO A 45 -1.86 2.10 -9.20
N MET A 46 -1.12 1.16 -8.57
CA MET A 46 -1.43 0.69 -7.22
C MET A 46 -1.29 1.82 -6.19
N LEU A 47 -0.20 2.60 -6.28
CA LEU A 47 0.03 3.74 -5.40
C LEU A 47 -1.01 4.84 -5.62
N THR A 48 -1.22 5.22 -6.87
CA THR A 48 -2.21 6.24 -7.22
C THR A 48 -3.58 5.88 -6.69
N LYS A 49 -4.05 4.64 -6.90
CA LYS A 49 -5.33 4.18 -6.36
C LYS A 49 -5.38 4.21 -4.84
N GLN A 50 -4.29 3.80 -4.17
CA GLN A 50 -4.23 3.82 -2.71
C GLN A 50 -4.40 5.24 -2.16
N THR A 51 -3.74 6.23 -2.76
CA THR A 51 -3.66 7.59 -2.24
C THR A 51 -4.78 8.51 -2.74
N THR A 52 -5.38 8.23 -3.90
CA THR A 52 -6.43 9.07 -4.47
C THR A 52 -7.83 8.50 -4.30
N GLU A 53 -7.98 7.16 -4.25
CA GLU A 53 -9.28 6.53 -4.23
C GLU A 53 -9.64 5.88 -2.88
N LEU A 54 -8.64 5.42 -2.12
CA LEU A 54 -8.88 4.63 -0.91
C LEU A 54 -8.51 5.35 0.38
N THR A 55 -7.51 6.23 0.36
CA THR A 55 -7.07 6.99 1.53
C THR A 55 -7.10 8.47 1.18
N HIS A 56 -7.96 9.23 1.85
CA HIS A 56 -8.17 10.65 1.60
C HIS A 56 -7.48 11.53 2.65
N ALA A 57 -6.98 10.94 3.74
CA ALA A 57 -6.12 11.64 4.69
C ALA A 57 -4.73 11.81 4.09
N ASP A 58 -4.26 13.04 3.98
CA ASP A 58 -2.93 13.37 3.47
C ASP A 58 -1.94 13.74 4.58
N LEU A 59 -2.43 13.95 5.80
CA LEU A 59 -1.65 14.22 7.01
C LEU A 59 -1.88 13.12 8.05
N THR A 60 -0.80 12.61 8.62
CA THR A 60 -0.82 11.71 9.77
C THR A 60 0.13 12.22 10.83
N ILE A 61 -0.36 12.40 12.07
CA ILE A 61 0.43 12.82 13.22
C ILE A 61 0.37 11.68 14.25
N SER A 62 1.51 11.23 14.74
CA SER A 62 1.57 10.27 15.84
C SER A 62 1.84 11.02 17.16
N LEU A 63 1.14 10.62 18.20
CA LEU A 63 1.22 11.22 19.52
C LEU A 63 1.89 10.27 20.51
N SER A 64 2.64 10.82 21.44
CA SER A 64 3.17 10.06 22.59
C SER A 64 2.22 10.04 23.77
N ASP A 65 1.32 11.02 23.86
CA ASP A 65 0.30 11.16 24.90
C ASP A 65 -0.90 11.94 24.33
N GLU A 66 -2.13 11.54 24.68
CA GLU A 66 -3.37 12.24 24.27
C GLU A 66 -3.43 13.69 24.78
N LYS A 67 -2.64 14.04 25.78
CA LYS A 67 -2.52 15.42 26.27
C LYS A 67 -2.17 16.42 25.18
N ALA A 68 -1.51 15.99 24.09
CA ALA A 68 -1.28 16.85 22.93
C ALA A 68 -2.57 17.50 22.40
N LEU A 69 -3.71 16.80 22.50
CA LEU A 69 -5.02 17.21 21.98
C LEU A 69 -5.89 17.93 23.01
N THR A 70 -5.53 17.87 24.29
CA THR A 70 -6.36 18.40 25.40
C THR A 70 -5.73 19.58 26.11
N MET A 71 -4.44 19.87 25.85
CA MET A 71 -3.75 21.02 26.42
C MET A 71 -4.18 22.33 25.77
N GLU A 72 -4.33 23.36 26.58
CA GLU A 72 -4.52 24.74 26.12
C GLU A 72 -3.29 25.21 25.30
N ASN A 73 -3.53 25.87 24.19
CA ASN A 73 -2.51 26.17 23.16
C ASN A 73 -1.70 24.95 22.68
N GLY A 74 -2.34 23.78 22.67
CA GLY A 74 -1.76 22.52 22.22
C GLY A 74 -1.90 22.28 20.73
N LEU A 75 -1.75 21.00 20.35
CA LEU A 75 -1.86 20.59 18.97
C LEU A 75 -3.25 20.88 18.37
N ALA A 76 -4.33 20.65 19.13
CA ALA A 76 -5.69 20.88 18.64
C ALA A 76 -5.92 22.35 18.23
N ASP A 77 -5.51 23.31 19.08
CA ASP A 77 -5.62 24.73 18.80
C ASP A 77 -4.80 25.14 17.56
N LEU A 78 -3.62 24.52 17.38
CA LEU A 78 -2.81 24.76 16.18
C LEU A 78 -3.48 24.20 14.93
N LEU A 79 -4.06 22.99 14.99
CA LEU A 79 -4.76 22.39 13.87
C LEU A 79 -5.99 23.19 13.47
N ASP A 80 -6.77 23.68 14.44
CA ASP A 80 -7.97 24.49 14.20
C ASP A 80 -7.67 25.89 13.68
N SER A 81 -6.54 26.47 14.07
CA SER A 81 -6.15 27.83 13.66
C SER A 81 -5.33 27.87 12.37
N SER A 82 -4.80 26.74 11.92
CA SER A 82 -3.95 26.66 10.74
C SER A 82 -4.77 26.70 9.45
N SER A 83 -4.53 27.70 8.60
CA SER A 83 -5.18 27.78 7.27
C SER A 83 -4.75 26.69 6.30
N GLY A 84 -3.69 25.97 6.62
CA GLY A 84 -3.19 24.84 5.82
C GLY A 84 -3.86 23.50 6.15
N ILE A 85 -4.77 23.44 7.13
CA ILE A 85 -5.49 22.23 7.52
C ILE A 85 -6.97 22.42 7.23
N THR A 86 -7.53 21.50 6.44
CA THR A 86 -8.94 21.58 6.02
C THR A 86 -9.85 20.81 6.97
N SER A 87 -9.42 19.63 7.40
CA SER A 87 -10.12 18.81 8.39
C SER A 87 -9.12 17.93 9.14
N TRP A 88 -9.47 17.53 10.35
CA TRP A 88 -8.69 16.58 11.13
C TRP A 88 -9.56 15.79 12.11
N GLY A 89 -9.06 14.62 12.51
CA GLY A 89 -9.75 13.74 13.43
C GLY A 89 -8.80 12.96 14.33
N ARG A 90 -9.34 12.53 15.47
CA ARG A 90 -8.62 11.74 16.47
C ARG A 90 -8.74 10.26 16.16
N TYR A 91 -7.61 9.57 16.18
CA TYR A 91 -7.52 8.15 15.88
C TYR A 91 -6.72 7.39 16.91
N TYR A 92 -7.02 6.11 17.00
CA TYR A 92 -6.19 5.14 17.66
C TYR A 92 -5.54 4.24 16.63
N THR A 93 -4.21 4.15 16.68
CA THR A 93 -3.44 3.26 15.80
C THR A 93 -2.51 2.39 16.62
N LYS A 94 -2.47 1.09 16.32
CA LYS A 94 -1.60 0.14 17.00
C LYS A 94 -1.26 -1.02 16.09
N SER A 95 -0.01 -1.47 16.14
CA SER A 95 0.37 -2.74 15.52
C SER A 95 -0.16 -3.89 16.36
N VAL A 96 -0.98 -4.77 15.79
CA VAL A 96 -1.59 -5.92 16.45
C VAL A 96 -1.35 -7.19 15.65
N THR A 97 -1.27 -8.32 16.32
CA THR A 97 -1.16 -9.63 15.68
C THR A 97 -2.53 -10.29 15.65
N LEU A 98 -2.94 -10.75 14.48
CA LEU A 98 -4.16 -11.50 14.25
C LEU A 98 -3.83 -12.99 14.17
N TYR A 99 -4.74 -13.84 14.62
CA TYR A 99 -4.64 -15.30 14.53
C TYR A 99 -5.92 -15.87 13.95
N ASN A 100 -5.79 -16.77 12.99
CA ASN A 100 -6.93 -17.57 12.51
C ASN A 100 -7.12 -18.83 13.36
N ALA A 101 -8.14 -19.63 13.04
CA ALA A 101 -8.45 -20.87 13.77
C ALA A 101 -7.34 -21.93 13.63
N GLU A 102 -6.56 -21.92 12.57
CA GLU A 102 -5.44 -22.82 12.31
C GLU A 102 -4.15 -22.39 13.04
N GLY A 103 -4.14 -21.23 13.67
CA GLY A 103 -2.97 -20.67 14.38
C GLY A 103 -1.99 -19.92 13.47
N GLU A 104 -2.35 -19.67 12.22
CA GLU A 104 -1.59 -18.76 11.36
C GLU A 104 -1.75 -17.34 11.87
N LYS A 105 -0.70 -16.54 11.70
CA LYS A 105 -0.66 -15.18 12.24
C LYS A 105 -0.21 -14.15 11.22
N GLU A 106 -0.75 -12.96 11.32
CA GLU A 106 -0.35 -11.81 10.52
C GLU A 106 -0.38 -10.54 11.39
N THR A 107 0.63 -9.68 11.22
CA THR A 107 0.68 -8.41 11.94
C THR A 107 0.13 -7.31 11.06
N VAL A 108 -0.81 -6.54 11.61
CA VAL A 108 -1.50 -5.44 10.92
C VAL A 108 -1.53 -4.18 11.76
N SER A 109 -1.75 -3.04 11.11
CA SER A 109 -2.05 -1.79 11.82
C SER A 109 -3.56 -1.71 12.10
N LEU A 110 -3.94 -1.77 13.36
CA LEU A 110 -5.29 -1.46 13.81
C LEU A 110 -5.50 0.05 13.69
N VAL A 111 -6.64 0.47 13.14
CA VAL A 111 -7.05 1.87 12.99
C VAL A 111 -8.50 1.99 13.43
N ALA A 112 -8.75 2.92 14.35
CA ALA A 112 -10.10 3.27 14.79
C ALA A 112 -10.19 4.80 15.00
N ALA A 113 -11.30 5.40 14.62
CA ALA A 113 -11.56 6.82 14.80
C ALA A 113 -12.36 7.10 16.08
N ALA A 114 -12.18 8.29 16.63
CA ALA A 114 -13.00 8.79 17.73
C ALA A 114 -14.42 9.15 17.28
N ASP A 115 -14.58 9.48 16.00
CA ASP A 115 -15.85 9.74 15.34
C ASP A 115 -15.96 8.82 14.12
N GLU A 116 -17.03 8.04 14.03
CA GLU A 116 -17.24 7.07 12.94
C GLU A 116 -17.43 7.73 11.58
N SER A 117 -17.97 8.95 11.54
CA SER A 117 -18.09 9.71 10.31
C SER A 117 -16.74 9.99 9.66
N GLN A 118 -15.69 10.22 10.47
CA GLN A 118 -14.34 10.47 10.02
C GLN A 118 -13.68 9.23 9.40
N MET A 119 -14.12 8.01 9.79
CA MET A 119 -13.61 6.81 9.13
C MET A 119 -13.97 6.78 7.65
N THR A 120 -15.20 7.13 7.30
CA THR A 120 -15.67 7.16 5.91
C THR A 120 -15.24 8.43 5.16
N GLU A 121 -14.89 9.49 5.86
CA GLU A 121 -14.31 10.70 5.28
C GLU A 121 -12.88 10.45 4.79
N TYR A 122 -12.07 9.77 5.61
CA TYR A 122 -10.64 9.57 5.29
C TYR A 122 -10.32 8.22 4.65
N PHE A 123 -11.24 7.25 4.72
CA PHE A 123 -11.04 5.93 4.13
C PHE A 123 -12.25 5.49 3.32
N THR A 124 -12.03 5.06 2.09
CA THR A 124 -13.06 4.43 1.26
C THR A 124 -13.06 2.92 1.47
N PHE A 125 -14.16 2.39 1.96
CA PHE A 125 -14.36 0.95 2.13
C PHE A 125 -15.16 0.40 0.96
N ARG A 126 -14.52 -0.41 0.13
CA ARG A 126 -15.17 -1.05 -1.02
C ARG A 126 -14.52 -2.40 -1.34
N THR A 127 -15.26 -3.26 -2.02
CA THR A 127 -14.71 -4.53 -2.54
C THR A 127 -13.89 -4.27 -3.80
N ARG A 128 -12.80 -5.03 -4.02
CA ARG A 128 -12.00 -4.95 -5.26
C ARG A 128 -12.82 -5.29 -6.50
N GLN A 129 -13.64 -6.34 -6.43
CA GLN A 129 -14.49 -6.74 -7.55
C GLN A 129 -15.83 -6.01 -7.48
N GLY A 130 -16.11 -5.23 -8.50
CA GLY A 130 -17.36 -4.49 -8.64
C GLY A 130 -17.46 -3.22 -7.80
N HIS A 131 -16.43 -2.84 -7.06
CA HIS A 131 -16.33 -1.59 -6.27
C HIS A 131 -17.57 -1.32 -5.40
N LYS A 132 -18.16 -2.39 -4.83
CA LYS A 132 -19.31 -2.25 -3.94
C LYS A 132 -18.86 -1.63 -2.63
N ALA A 133 -19.55 -0.55 -2.22
CA ALA A 133 -19.30 0.09 -0.94
C ALA A 133 -19.59 -0.89 0.21
N ILE A 134 -18.74 -0.86 1.23
CA ILE A 134 -18.90 -1.58 2.49
C ILE A 134 -19.32 -0.54 3.52
N ALA A 135 -20.48 -0.74 4.14
CA ALA A 135 -20.96 0.16 5.19
C ALA A 135 -20.02 0.10 6.41
N PHE A 136 -19.82 1.25 7.03
CA PHE A 136 -19.09 1.36 8.28
C PHE A 136 -20.08 1.83 9.35
N ASP A 137 -20.23 1.00 10.38
CA ASP A 137 -21.18 1.20 11.49
C ASP A 137 -20.57 0.70 12.82
N ASP A 138 -21.30 0.80 13.92
CA ASP A 138 -20.88 0.39 15.28
C ASP A 138 -20.42 -1.08 15.37
N SER A 139 -20.85 -1.94 14.48
CA SER A 139 -20.46 -3.36 14.44
C SER A 139 -19.24 -3.64 13.58
N SER A 140 -18.71 -2.62 12.90
CA SER A 140 -17.72 -2.80 11.83
C SER A 140 -16.37 -3.29 12.32
N VAL A 141 -15.96 -4.40 11.71
CA VAL A 141 -14.63 -5.01 11.78
C VAL A 141 -14.22 -5.28 10.34
N ILE A 142 -13.44 -4.37 9.75
CA ILE A 142 -13.06 -4.43 8.33
C ILE A 142 -11.58 -4.72 8.21
N LEU A 143 -11.24 -5.76 7.44
CA LEU A 143 -9.87 -6.19 7.20
C LEU A 143 -9.47 -5.91 5.75
N THR A 144 -8.20 -5.61 5.53
CA THR A 144 -7.66 -5.46 4.17
C THR A 144 -7.58 -6.82 3.48
N GLU A 145 -7.91 -6.86 2.18
CA GLU A 145 -8.02 -8.06 1.35
C GLU A 145 -6.79 -8.98 1.47
N LYS A 146 -5.59 -8.41 1.39
CA LYS A 146 -4.34 -9.17 1.45
C LYS A 146 -4.17 -9.94 2.77
N THR A 147 -4.59 -9.34 3.88
CA THR A 147 -4.53 -10.00 5.19
C THR A 147 -5.59 -11.08 5.31
N ALA A 148 -6.80 -10.81 4.83
CA ALA A 148 -7.87 -11.81 4.81
C ALA A 148 -7.48 -13.03 3.97
N GLU A 149 -6.86 -12.81 2.79
CA GLU A 149 -6.35 -13.88 1.93
C GLU A 149 -5.28 -14.73 2.62
N LYS A 150 -4.30 -14.10 3.29
CA LYS A 150 -3.22 -14.80 4.00
C LYS A 150 -3.70 -15.62 5.18
N LEU A 151 -4.72 -15.16 5.88
CA LEU A 151 -5.31 -15.84 7.02
C LEU A 151 -6.48 -16.76 6.63
N GLY A 152 -6.83 -16.85 5.34
CA GLY A 152 -7.94 -17.66 4.84
C GLY A 152 -9.31 -17.22 5.36
N LEU A 153 -9.49 -15.95 5.74
CA LEU A 153 -10.70 -15.42 6.35
C LEU A 153 -11.70 -14.91 5.32
N SER A 154 -12.96 -15.19 5.55
CA SER A 154 -14.13 -14.69 4.82
C SER A 154 -15.01 -13.83 5.72
N VAL A 155 -15.86 -12.99 5.11
CA VAL A 155 -16.84 -12.21 5.88
C VAL A 155 -17.76 -13.15 6.67
N GLY A 156 -17.87 -12.90 7.97
CA GLY A 156 -18.59 -13.74 8.92
C GLY A 156 -17.70 -14.66 9.76
N ASP A 157 -16.45 -14.87 9.37
CA ASP A 157 -15.51 -15.68 10.14
C ASP A 157 -15.01 -14.92 11.39
N SER A 158 -14.65 -15.68 12.43
CA SER A 158 -14.06 -15.12 13.63
C SER A 158 -12.55 -15.36 13.65
N PHE A 159 -11.83 -14.38 14.15
CA PHE A 159 -10.38 -14.41 14.32
C PHE A 159 -10.00 -13.81 15.68
N GLU A 160 -8.83 -14.12 16.17
CA GLU A 160 -8.33 -13.58 17.43
C GLU A 160 -7.36 -12.43 17.20
N VAL A 161 -7.46 -11.41 18.05
CA VAL A 161 -6.55 -10.27 18.08
C VAL A 161 -5.77 -10.30 19.38
N GLU A 162 -4.46 -10.21 19.30
CA GLU A 162 -3.59 -10.09 20.47
C GLU A 162 -3.77 -8.72 21.12
N THR A 163 -4.13 -8.73 22.40
CA THR A 163 -4.37 -7.53 23.19
C THR A 163 -3.12 -7.06 23.94
N THR A 164 -3.15 -5.83 24.48
CA THR A 164 -2.01 -5.22 25.17
C THR A 164 -1.61 -5.96 26.46
N ASP A 165 -2.58 -6.63 27.10
CA ASP A 165 -2.40 -7.45 28.31
C ASP A 165 -1.83 -8.86 28.02
N GLY A 166 -1.48 -9.15 26.75
CA GLY A 166 -0.98 -10.46 26.33
C GLY A 166 -2.07 -11.52 26.17
N GLY A 167 -3.34 -11.14 26.33
CA GLY A 167 -4.48 -12.01 26.04
C GLY A 167 -4.83 -12.02 24.56
N ARG A 168 -5.87 -12.77 24.21
CA ARG A 168 -6.48 -12.76 22.87
C ARG A 168 -7.96 -12.53 23.00
N ARG A 169 -8.53 -11.79 22.09
CA ARG A 169 -9.96 -11.54 21.99
C ARG A 169 -10.45 -11.83 20.60
N SER A 170 -11.58 -12.53 20.53
CA SER A 170 -12.22 -12.88 19.26
C SER A 170 -13.02 -11.70 18.72
N LEU A 171 -12.88 -11.43 17.43
CA LEU A 171 -13.71 -10.51 16.66
C LEU A 171 -14.28 -11.26 15.45
N THR A 172 -15.46 -10.82 14.99
CA THR A 172 -16.08 -11.35 13.77
C THR A 172 -15.88 -10.38 12.62
N LEU A 173 -15.37 -10.87 11.51
CA LEU A 173 -15.10 -10.08 10.32
C LEU A 173 -16.39 -9.64 9.63
N THR A 174 -16.65 -8.35 9.54
CA THR A 174 -17.86 -7.80 8.89
C THR A 174 -17.62 -7.36 7.46
N GLY A 175 -16.37 -7.07 7.08
CA GLY A 175 -16.04 -6.64 5.73
C GLY A 175 -14.58 -6.86 5.34
N ILE A 176 -14.36 -7.05 4.04
CA ILE A 176 -13.02 -7.14 3.44
C ILE A 176 -12.90 -6.04 2.41
N THR A 177 -11.98 -5.08 2.66
CA THR A 177 -11.83 -3.91 1.81
C THR A 177 -10.64 -4.01 0.86
N GLU A 178 -10.81 -3.45 -0.34
CA GLU A 178 -9.72 -3.25 -1.31
C GLU A 178 -8.59 -2.45 -0.67
N ASN A 179 -7.35 -2.91 -0.85
CA ASN A 179 -6.17 -2.19 -0.41
C ASN A 179 -4.93 -2.66 -1.19
N TYR A 180 -3.92 -1.81 -1.32
CA TYR A 180 -2.73 -2.10 -2.13
C TYR A 180 -1.42 -2.06 -1.35
N VAL A 181 -1.27 -1.13 -0.41
CA VAL A 181 0.04 -0.83 0.19
C VAL A 181 0.13 -1.25 1.65
N PHE A 182 -0.88 -0.98 2.46
CA PHE A 182 -0.82 -1.21 3.90
C PHE A 182 -1.75 -2.34 4.32
N THR A 183 -1.33 -3.14 5.31
CA THR A 183 -2.19 -4.12 5.97
C THR A 183 -2.86 -3.47 7.17
N ARG A 184 -4.18 -3.35 7.16
CA ARG A 184 -4.93 -2.66 8.20
C ARG A 184 -6.14 -3.46 8.67
N LEU A 185 -6.45 -3.30 9.95
CA LEU A 185 -7.70 -3.70 10.59
C LEU A 185 -8.42 -2.42 11.02
N TYR A 186 -9.57 -2.15 10.46
CA TYR A 186 -10.40 -1.01 10.81
C TYR A 186 -11.49 -1.45 11.76
N LEU A 187 -11.59 -0.79 12.90
CA LEU A 187 -12.59 -1.06 13.92
C LEU A 187 -13.46 0.16 14.17
N SER A 188 -14.76 -0.09 14.42
CA SER A 188 -15.62 0.91 15.03
C SER A 188 -15.18 1.19 16.47
N GLN A 189 -15.60 2.32 17.03
CA GLN A 189 -15.33 2.68 18.40
C GLN A 189 -15.89 1.62 19.39
N ALA A 190 -17.06 1.06 19.10
CA ALA A 190 -17.68 0.01 19.90
C ALA A 190 -16.86 -1.29 19.92
N GLN A 191 -16.34 -1.70 18.76
CA GLN A 191 -15.48 -2.88 18.65
C GLN A 191 -14.11 -2.66 19.30
N LEU A 192 -13.53 -1.46 19.16
CA LEU A 192 -12.29 -1.09 19.87
C LEU A 192 -12.47 -1.15 21.38
N LYS A 193 -13.58 -0.62 21.90
CA LYS A 193 -13.93 -0.69 23.32
C LYS A 193 -14.06 -2.15 23.80
N THR A 194 -14.71 -3.00 23.02
CA THR A 194 -14.84 -4.43 23.30
C THR A 194 -13.49 -5.13 23.32
N LEU A 195 -12.65 -4.84 22.34
CA LEU A 195 -11.28 -5.37 22.24
C LEU A 195 -10.43 -4.94 23.44
N ASN A 196 -10.60 -3.74 23.95
CA ASN A 196 -9.82 -3.18 25.07
C ASN A 196 -10.47 -3.38 26.44
N GLY A 197 -11.37 -4.37 26.60
CA GLY A 197 -11.93 -4.76 27.90
C GLY A 197 -13.01 -3.83 28.44
N GLY A 198 -13.68 -3.06 27.59
CA GLY A 198 -14.79 -2.18 27.94
C GLY A 198 -14.42 -0.72 28.12
N ALA A 199 -13.12 -0.36 27.99
CA ALA A 199 -12.64 1.02 28.01
C ALA A 199 -12.05 1.42 26.64
N LEU A 200 -12.17 2.68 26.28
CA LEU A 200 -11.44 3.21 25.12
C LEU A 200 -9.98 3.49 25.51
N PRO A 201 -9.03 3.16 24.66
CA PRO A 201 -7.66 3.59 24.86
C PRO A 201 -7.51 5.08 24.55
N ASP A 202 -6.43 5.68 25.01
CA ASP A 202 -6.06 7.07 24.68
C ASP A 202 -5.81 7.18 23.17
N TRP A 203 -6.29 8.29 22.58
CA TRP A 203 -6.10 8.58 21.17
C TRP A 203 -4.63 8.96 20.92
N ASN A 204 -3.95 8.21 20.06
CA ASN A 204 -2.52 8.34 19.84
C ASN A 204 -2.12 8.76 18.42
N ALA A 205 -3.10 9.10 17.60
CA ALA A 205 -2.88 9.58 16.25
C ALA A 205 -3.90 10.64 15.83
N VAL A 206 -3.52 11.46 14.88
CA VAL A 206 -4.40 12.39 14.16
C VAL A 206 -4.26 12.08 12.68
N TYR A 207 -5.40 11.95 12.01
CA TYR A 207 -5.47 11.99 10.54
C TYR A 207 -6.13 13.29 10.12
N GLY A 208 -5.68 13.85 9.01
CA GLY A 208 -6.23 15.13 8.52
C GLY A 208 -6.07 15.29 7.02
N GLN A 209 -6.70 16.34 6.52
CA GLN A 209 -6.55 16.83 5.15
C GLN A 209 -5.92 18.21 5.19
N THR A 210 -5.02 18.47 4.24
CA THR A 210 -4.28 19.74 4.18
C THR A 210 -4.46 20.39 2.82
N ASP A 211 -4.39 21.72 2.82
CA ASP A 211 -4.27 22.53 1.60
C ASP A 211 -2.92 23.23 1.60
N CYS A 212 -1.86 22.44 1.45
CA CYS A 212 -0.47 22.90 1.41
C CYS A 212 0.15 22.60 0.05
N PRO A 213 -0.01 23.50 -0.93
CA PRO A 213 0.36 23.24 -2.33
C PRO A 213 1.88 23.21 -2.57
N THR A 214 2.70 23.62 -1.60
CA THR A 214 4.16 23.70 -1.76
C THR A 214 4.89 22.93 -0.67
N ASP A 215 6.05 22.36 -1.01
CA ASP A 215 6.93 21.67 -0.06
C ASP A 215 7.36 22.59 1.10
N ALA A 216 7.58 23.87 0.81
CA ALA A 216 7.92 24.86 1.83
C ALA A 216 6.78 25.07 2.85
N ALA A 217 5.52 25.12 2.39
CA ALA A 217 4.35 25.24 3.27
C ALA A 217 4.19 23.98 4.13
N ARG A 218 4.34 22.77 3.55
CA ARG A 218 4.33 21.50 4.28
C ARG A 218 5.44 21.42 5.32
N ALA A 219 6.66 21.80 4.96
CA ALA A 219 7.79 21.82 5.89
C ALA A 219 7.58 22.78 7.06
N SER A 220 6.99 23.96 6.79
CA SER A 220 6.64 24.94 7.83
C SER A 220 5.57 24.38 8.76
N LEU A 221 4.50 23.80 8.22
CA LEU A 221 3.42 23.18 9.00
C LEU A 221 3.95 22.00 9.82
N SER A 222 4.76 21.11 9.22
CA SER A 222 5.41 20.01 9.91
C SER A 222 6.25 20.48 11.09
N SER A 223 7.04 21.54 10.89
CA SER A 223 7.88 22.10 11.94
C SER A 223 7.06 22.68 13.08
N ALA A 224 5.94 23.35 12.78
CA ALA A 224 5.04 23.89 13.77
C ALA A 224 4.36 22.78 14.59
N ILE A 225 3.90 21.71 13.92
CA ILE A 225 3.28 20.55 14.57
C ILE A 225 4.30 19.80 15.46
N LEU A 226 5.52 19.57 14.97
CA LEU A 226 6.59 18.90 15.72
C LEU A 226 7.07 19.72 16.94
N ALA A 227 6.86 21.03 16.94
CA ALA A 227 7.17 21.88 18.09
C ALA A 227 6.13 21.74 19.22
N CYS A 228 4.96 21.14 18.95
CA CYS A 228 3.95 20.88 19.98
C CYS A 228 4.40 19.75 20.90
N ASN A 229 4.06 19.89 22.20
CA ASN A 229 4.35 18.87 23.19
C ASN A 229 3.59 17.56 22.86
N TYR A 230 4.21 16.42 23.17
CA TYR A 230 3.64 15.08 23.00
C TYR A 230 3.38 14.65 21.55
N VAL A 231 3.88 15.38 20.55
CA VAL A 231 3.93 14.94 19.16
C VAL A 231 5.21 14.12 18.96
N SER A 232 5.05 12.92 18.39
CA SER A 232 6.18 12.01 18.11
C SER A 232 6.64 12.08 16.67
N SER A 233 5.73 12.19 15.72
CA SER A 233 6.05 12.27 14.30
C SER A 233 4.92 12.90 13.51
N VAL A 234 5.29 13.48 12.37
CA VAL A 234 4.38 14.01 11.34
C VAL A 234 4.77 13.39 10.03
N SER A 235 3.80 12.95 9.26
CA SER A 235 3.99 12.37 7.92
C SER A 235 2.91 12.87 6.99
N PHE A 236 3.31 13.31 5.80
CA PHE A 236 2.39 13.61 4.70
C PHE A 236 2.37 12.45 3.71
N ILE A 237 1.25 12.28 3.03
CA ILE A 237 1.11 11.22 2.00
C ILE A 237 2.08 11.46 0.85
N GLU A 238 2.39 12.71 0.55
CA GLU A 238 3.36 13.11 -0.46
C GLU A 238 4.76 12.62 -0.14
N ASP A 239 5.17 12.59 1.14
CA ASP A 239 6.47 12.07 1.56
C ASP A 239 6.56 10.58 1.21
N THR A 240 5.47 9.83 1.45
CA THR A 240 5.37 8.44 1.08
C THR A 240 5.42 8.27 -0.45
N THR A 241 4.70 9.09 -1.19
CA THR A 241 4.70 9.08 -2.66
C THR A 241 6.09 9.39 -3.21
N GLN A 242 6.79 10.38 -2.67
CA GLN A 242 8.17 10.73 -3.08
C GLN A 242 9.16 9.58 -2.80
N MET A 243 9.02 8.85 -1.68
CA MET A 243 9.83 7.65 -1.44
C MET A 243 9.61 6.59 -2.52
N PHE A 244 8.36 6.37 -2.91
CA PHE A 244 8.03 5.43 -3.99
C PHE A 244 8.50 5.92 -5.36
N ASP A 245 8.40 7.21 -5.65
CA ASP A 245 8.94 7.80 -6.88
C ASP A 245 10.46 7.62 -6.97
N GLY A 246 11.16 7.75 -5.86
CA GLY A 246 12.59 7.43 -5.75
C GLY A 246 12.90 5.95 -6.05
N LEU A 247 12.10 5.02 -5.53
CA LEU A 247 12.23 3.59 -5.82
C LEU A 247 11.92 3.27 -7.28
N ILE A 248 10.88 3.89 -7.85
CA ILE A 248 10.52 3.74 -9.27
C ILE A 248 11.60 4.35 -10.16
N GLY A 249 12.18 5.49 -9.76
CA GLY A 249 13.33 6.08 -10.43
C GLY A 249 14.52 5.10 -10.49
N CYS A 250 14.81 4.40 -9.40
CA CYS A 250 15.83 3.35 -9.36
C CYS A 250 15.48 2.19 -10.31
N LEU A 251 14.22 1.75 -10.37
CA LEU A 251 13.77 0.74 -11.33
C LEU A 251 13.97 1.17 -12.78
N ASN A 252 13.79 2.45 -13.12
CA ASN A 252 14.05 2.97 -14.45
C ASN A 252 15.50 2.76 -14.89
N TYR A 253 16.49 2.95 -13.99
CA TYR A 253 17.89 2.66 -14.30
C TYR A 253 18.13 1.18 -14.54
N VAL A 254 17.49 0.30 -13.77
CA VAL A 254 17.58 -1.17 -13.97
C VAL A 254 16.96 -1.56 -15.32
N VAL A 255 15.79 -1.03 -15.67
CA VAL A 255 15.15 -1.26 -16.97
C VAL A 255 16.02 -0.77 -18.11
N MET A 256 16.62 0.42 -18.01
CA MET A 256 17.55 0.94 -19.00
C MET A 256 18.78 0.04 -19.17
N LEU A 257 19.37 -0.44 -18.09
CA LEU A 257 20.47 -1.41 -18.13
C LEU A 257 20.07 -2.69 -18.86
N VAL A 258 18.90 -3.24 -18.53
CA VAL A 258 18.38 -4.44 -19.18
C VAL A 258 18.17 -4.22 -20.68
N ILE A 259 17.65 -3.05 -21.10
CA ILE A 259 17.49 -2.68 -22.52
C ILE A 259 18.85 -2.70 -23.22
N VAL A 260 19.86 -2.06 -22.64
CA VAL A 260 21.21 -2.02 -23.22
C VAL A 260 21.82 -3.42 -23.34
N CYS A 261 21.71 -4.24 -22.29
CA CYS A 261 22.18 -5.63 -22.31
C CYS A 261 21.42 -6.48 -23.34
N ALA A 262 20.11 -6.30 -23.45
CA ALA A 262 19.28 -7.00 -24.42
C ALA A 262 19.66 -6.62 -25.87
N ALA A 263 19.88 -5.32 -26.13
CA ALA A 263 20.32 -4.83 -27.43
C ALA A 263 21.72 -5.37 -27.80
N ALA A 264 22.66 -5.36 -26.85
CA ALA A 264 23.99 -5.91 -27.05
C ALA A 264 23.94 -7.41 -27.37
N LEU A 265 23.14 -8.18 -26.62
CA LEU A 265 22.96 -9.60 -26.84
C LEU A 265 22.34 -9.87 -28.22
N ALA A 266 21.32 -9.13 -28.61
CA ALA A 266 20.69 -9.23 -29.93
C ALA A 266 21.69 -8.93 -31.04
N ALA A 267 22.52 -7.91 -30.89
CA ALA A 267 23.58 -7.56 -31.86
C ALA A 267 24.61 -8.68 -32.00
N VAL A 268 25.07 -9.27 -30.89
CA VAL A 268 26.02 -10.39 -30.89
C VAL A 268 25.41 -11.62 -31.57
N VAL A 269 24.16 -11.96 -31.29
CA VAL A 269 23.46 -13.10 -31.89
C VAL A 269 23.31 -12.89 -33.40
N LEU A 270 22.91 -11.69 -33.85
CA LEU A 270 22.79 -11.35 -35.26
C LEU A 270 24.16 -11.39 -35.97
N TYR A 271 25.20 -10.82 -35.34
CA TYR A 271 26.55 -10.80 -35.86
C TYR A 271 27.10 -12.22 -36.05
N LEU A 272 26.98 -13.08 -35.03
CA LEU A 272 27.38 -14.48 -35.11
C LEU A 272 26.58 -15.27 -36.17
N SER A 273 25.31 -14.94 -36.36
CA SER A 273 24.46 -15.52 -37.38
C SER A 273 24.91 -15.12 -38.80
N LEU A 274 25.39 -13.88 -38.98
CA LEU A 274 25.86 -13.36 -40.27
C LEU A 274 27.25 -13.86 -40.65
N ILE A 275 28.20 -13.97 -39.72
CA ILE A 275 29.58 -14.39 -40.05
C ILE A 275 29.67 -15.89 -40.40
N HIS A 276 28.71 -16.67 -39.97
CA HIS A 276 28.71 -18.12 -40.24
C HIS A 276 27.83 -18.50 -41.43
N ILE A 277 27.45 -17.56 -42.30
CA ILE A 277 26.97 -17.82 -43.65
C ILE A 277 28.15 -17.93 -44.59
#